data_6547d4ca87754c40b2e09ec3db29e894
#
_entry.id   6547d4ca87754c40b2e09ec3db29e894
#
_cell.length_a   1.000
_cell.length_b   1.000
_cell.length_c   1.000
_cell.angle_alpha   90.00
_cell.angle_beta   90.00
_cell.angle_gamma   90.00
#
_symmetry.space_group_name_H-M   'P 1'
#
loop_
_entity.id
_entity.type
_entity.pdbx_description
1 polymer ?
#
loop_
_entity_poly.entity_id
_entity_poly.type
_entity_poly.pdbx_seq_one_letter_code
_entity_poly.pdbx_strand_id
1 'polypeptide(L)'
;MLVGALAEISIPAGDVVDQRYGGQESFRIVMEKVRSLPLTGYMQTGLALEGHDSSGVIIFEAGRPIFAIYSFRPSGNETVEIIYRGERAMEFVCGDSLYANSIIELHKVKDIKELERALRGRDSSRDFAHALDNFVQTRVIDGREAPKQAASHRSPSGEADSLSAAILDFHLRNAKDKASPRRTMEINVELTEGDSYLVEETNRDYSHGIFAYLVDQGMNGLGITRSNPKVLRSRMEKATPTIMWLTDHETKSSERVTPSLEKIMVVIEEYLANNERGVVLIDDLQYLISSNNFDGAVRFIRSLVDKISERKSIFLLSVDPNSLTAQERSIIEREMNVVQSR
;
A
#
# COMPACT_ATOMS: atom_id res chain seq x y z
N MET A 1 1.93 -22.33 -7.21
CA MET A 1 2.84 -21.36 -7.84
C MET A 1 2.24 -19.98 -7.61
N LEU A 2 2.85 -19.18 -6.77
CA LEU A 2 2.42 -17.83 -6.39
C LEU A 2 2.46 -16.90 -7.61
N VAL A 3 1.44 -16.09 -7.80
CA VAL A 3 1.21 -15.30 -9.01
C VAL A 3 1.02 -13.83 -8.65
N GLY A 4 1.51 -12.97 -9.49
CA GLY A 4 1.61 -11.53 -9.26
C GLY A 4 3.04 -11.15 -8.88
N ALA A 5 3.23 -10.09 -8.09
CA ALA A 5 4.55 -9.68 -7.60
C ALA A 5 5.28 -10.76 -6.81
N LEU A 6 4.54 -11.69 -6.23
CA LEU A 6 5.09 -12.91 -5.64
C LEU A 6 5.65 -13.86 -6.71
N ALA A 7 5.29 -13.72 -7.99
CA ALA A 7 5.87 -14.50 -9.10
C ALA A 7 7.31 -14.07 -9.45
N GLU A 8 7.74 -12.88 -9.09
CA GLU A 8 9.14 -12.47 -9.20
C GLU A 8 10.04 -13.17 -8.21
N ILE A 9 9.47 -13.68 -7.10
CA ILE A 9 10.14 -14.56 -6.17
C ILE A 9 9.64 -15.96 -6.44
N SER A 10 10.45 -16.78 -7.09
CA SER A 10 10.17 -18.21 -7.23
C SER A 10 10.33 -18.88 -5.86
N ILE A 11 9.33 -18.70 -4.98
CA ILE A 11 9.32 -19.37 -3.67
C ILE A 11 9.13 -20.86 -3.94
N PRO A 12 10.02 -21.73 -3.44
CA PRO A 12 9.89 -23.16 -3.62
C PRO A 12 8.60 -23.67 -2.98
N ALA A 13 7.96 -24.64 -3.59
CA ALA A 13 6.80 -25.30 -3.02
C ALA A 13 7.22 -25.99 -1.70
N GLY A 14 6.66 -25.52 -0.58
CA GLY A 14 6.87 -26.14 0.73
C GLY A 14 5.79 -27.15 1.09
N ASP A 15 6.07 -28.02 2.06
CA ASP A 15 5.04 -28.88 2.66
C ASP A 15 4.14 -27.97 3.55
N VAL A 16 2.83 -28.08 3.37
CA VAL A 16 1.87 -27.32 4.20
C VAL A 16 1.90 -27.83 5.62
N VAL A 17 2.20 -26.93 6.57
CA VAL A 17 2.25 -27.20 8.01
C VAL A 17 0.94 -26.81 8.70
N ASP A 18 0.32 -25.72 8.23
CA ASP A 18 -0.93 -25.21 8.76
C ASP A 18 -1.69 -24.38 7.71
N GLN A 19 -3.02 -24.46 7.75
CA GLN A 19 -3.91 -23.66 6.92
C GLN A 19 -5.11 -23.25 7.75
N ARG A 20 -5.46 -21.96 7.78
CA ARG A 20 -6.60 -21.48 8.54
C ARG A 20 -7.12 -20.14 8.04
N TYR A 21 -8.34 -19.82 8.43
CA TYR A 21 -8.82 -18.45 8.37
C TYR A 21 -8.06 -17.58 9.37
N GLY A 22 -7.89 -16.30 9.02
CA GLY A 22 -7.25 -15.31 9.87
C GLY A 22 -8.03 -15.02 11.15
N GLY A 23 -7.56 -14.03 11.86
CA GLY A 23 -8.03 -13.62 13.17
C GLY A 23 -6.92 -13.68 14.21
N GLN A 24 -7.10 -12.94 15.28
CA GLN A 24 -6.08 -12.76 16.31
C GLN A 24 -5.58 -14.11 16.90
N GLU A 25 -6.50 -15.01 17.22
CA GLU A 25 -6.17 -16.33 17.79
C GLU A 25 -5.49 -17.23 16.74
N SER A 26 -5.97 -17.22 15.50
CA SER A 26 -5.36 -17.97 14.39
C SER A 26 -3.93 -17.53 14.14
N PHE A 27 -3.71 -16.22 14.07
CA PHE A 27 -2.37 -15.65 13.88
C PHE A 27 -1.44 -16.01 15.05
N ARG A 28 -1.93 -15.93 16.31
CA ARG A 28 -1.18 -16.34 17.49
C ARG A 28 -0.71 -17.79 17.39
N ILE A 29 -1.61 -18.71 17.02
CA ILE A 29 -1.29 -20.13 16.88
C ILE A 29 -0.22 -20.36 15.79
N VAL A 30 -0.34 -19.66 14.64
CA VAL A 30 0.65 -19.77 13.57
C VAL A 30 2.02 -19.27 14.03
N MET A 31 2.07 -18.14 14.75
CA MET A 31 3.34 -17.60 15.27
C MET A 31 3.95 -18.52 16.36
N GLU A 32 3.15 -19.14 17.19
CA GLU A 32 3.64 -20.16 18.15
C GLU A 32 4.25 -21.36 17.43
N LYS A 33 3.64 -21.83 16.32
CA LYS A 33 4.20 -22.91 15.50
C LYS A 33 5.52 -22.52 14.86
N VAL A 34 5.62 -21.30 14.29
CA VAL A 34 6.87 -20.79 13.72
C VAL A 34 8.01 -20.81 14.76
N ARG A 35 7.73 -20.41 16.00
CA ARG A 35 8.71 -20.34 17.09
C ARG A 35 9.06 -21.72 17.66
N SER A 36 8.05 -22.56 17.90
CA SER A 36 8.24 -23.87 18.53
C SER A 36 8.92 -24.89 17.64
N LEU A 37 8.73 -24.80 16.31
CA LEU A 37 9.26 -25.76 15.35
C LEU A 37 10.58 -25.34 14.69
N PRO A 38 11.32 -24.31 15.18
CA PRO A 38 12.32 -23.48 14.46
C PRO A 38 12.14 -23.56 12.94
N LEU A 39 11.00 -23.06 12.45
CA LEU A 39 10.57 -23.23 11.07
C LEU A 39 11.54 -22.56 10.07
N THR A 40 12.00 -23.33 9.10
CA THR A 40 12.57 -22.80 7.86
C THR A 40 11.55 -22.98 6.76
N GLY A 41 11.03 -21.86 6.24
CA GLY A 41 9.91 -21.89 5.32
C GLY A 41 9.27 -20.51 5.18
N TYR A 42 7.97 -20.46 4.94
CA TYR A 42 7.27 -19.19 4.78
C TYR A 42 5.83 -19.26 5.28
N MET A 43 5.35 -18.11 5.74
CA MET A 43 3.94 -17.85 5.96
C MET A 43 3.41 -17.01 4.80
N GLN A 44 2.32 -17.44 4.20
CA GLN A 44 1.61 -16.74 3.15
C GLN A 44 0.25 -16.28 3.66
N THR A 45 -0.17 -15.07 3.27
CA THR A 45 -1.51 -14.57 3.53
C THR A 45 -2.17 -14.13 2.24
N GLY A 46 -3.50 -14.20 2.22
CA GLY A 46 -4.35 -13.64 1.18
C GLY A 46 -5.59 -13.06 1.80
N LEU A 47 -5.97 -11.88 1.35
CA LEU A 47 -7.16 -11.17 1.81
C LEU A 47 -7.85 -10.54 0.60
N ALA A 48 -9.15 -10.81 0.45
CA ALA A 48 -10.00 -10.17 -0.53
C ALA A 48 -11.06 -9.33 0.21
N LEU A 49 -11.04 -8.03 -0.05
CA LEU A 49 -12.02 -7.08 0.44
C LEU A 49 -12.74 -6.41 -0.74
N GLU A 50 -13.87 -5.76 -0.47
CA GLU A 50 -14.62 -5.05 -1.54
C GLU A 50 -13.79 -3.93 -2.21
N GLY A 51 -12.80 -3.36 -1.53
CA GLY A 51 -11.98 -2.26 -2.06
C GLY A 51 -10.61 -2.67 -2.59
N HIS A 52 -10.14 -3.90 -2.29
CA HIS A 52 -8.83 -4.38 -2.76
C HIS A 52 -8.63 -5.86 -2.51
N ASP A 53 -7.72 -6.43 -3.26
CA ASP A 53 -7.13 -7.73 -2.99
C ASP A 53 -5.67 -7.53 -2.54
N SER A 54 -5.27 -8.30 -1.55
CA SER A 54 -3.90 -8.29 -1.08
C SER A 54 -3.36 -9.70 -0.85
N SER A 55 -2.06 -9.84 -0.97
CA SER A 55 -1.35 -11.07 -0.64
C SER A 55 0.07 -10.78 -0.19
N GLY A 56 0.58 -11.59 0.71
CA GLY A 56 1.93 -11.37 1.20
C GLY A 56 2.58 -12.64 1.73
N VAL A 57 3.90 -12.57 1.86
CA VAL A 57 4.71 -13.68 2.35
C VAL A 57 5.76 -13.16 3.31
N ILE A 58 5.91 -13.86 4.44
CA ILE A 58 7.04 -13.71 5.35
C ILE A 58 7.86 -14.99 5.28
N ILE A 59 9.16 -14.86 5.00
CA ILE A 59 10.10 -15.97 4.94
C ILE A 59 10.83 -16.08 6.27
N PHE A 60 10.93 -17.30 6.79
CA PHE A 60 11.57 -17.61 8.05
C PHE A 60 12.76 -18.55 7.84
N GLU A 61 13.84 -18.29 8.56
CA GLU A 61 14.97 -19.19 8.75
C GLU A 61 15.08 -19.53 10.24
N ALA A 62 15.00 -20.81 10.57
CA ALA A 62 15.03 -21.27 11.96
C ALA A 62 14.06 -20.48 12.89
N GLY A 63 12.87 -20.15 12.41
CA GLY A 63 11.85 -19.39 13.13
C GLY A 63 12.05 -17.88 13.19
N ARG A 64 13.12 -17.35 12.57
CA ARG A 64 13.37 -15.91 12.47
C ARG A 64 12.92 -15.36 11.12
N PRO A 65 12.19 -14.26 11.06
CA PRO A 65 11.84 -13.64 9.79
C PRO A 65 13.08 -13.02 9.15
N ILE A 66 13.35 -13.37 7.89
CA ILE A 66 14.51 -12.89 7.13
C ILE A 66 14.13 -12.06 5.92
N PHE A 67 12.89 -12.16 5.45
CA PHE A 67 12.39 -11.41 4.31
C PHE A 67 10.87 -11.34 4.34
N ALA A 68 10.30 -10.24 3.86
CA ALA A 68 8.87 -10.13 3.63
C ALA A 68 8.59 -9.37 2.33
N ILE A 69 7.52 -9.78 1.67
CA ILE A 69 6.96 -9.10 0.50
C ILE A 69 5.45 -9.09 0.60
N TYR A 70 4.84 -8.00 0.18
CA TYR A 70 3.41 -7.81 0.21
C TYR A 70 2.96 -7.12 -1.07
N SER A 71 1.89 -7.61 -1.64
CA SER A 71 1.24 -7.09 -2.83
C SER A 71 -0.16 -6.60 -2.49
N PHE A 72 -0.47 -5.42 -2.94
CA PHE A 72 -1.76 -4.76 -2.78
C PHE A 72 -2.30 -4.37 -4.16
N ARG A 73 -3.57 -4.68 -4.44
CA ARG A 73 -4.28 -4.35 -5.67
C ARG A 73 -5.57 -3.63 -5.35
N PRO A 74 -5.68 -2.34 -5.69
CA PRO A 74 -6.94 -1.61 -5.53
C PRO A 74 -8.02 -2.20 -6.46
N SER A 75 -9.23 -2.35 -5.96
CA SER A 75 -10.39 -2.72 -6.78
C SER A 75 -10.66 -1.67 -7.86
N GLY A 76 -11.18 -2.11 -9.00
CA GLY A 76 -11.46 -1.24 -10.14
C GLY A 76 -10.21 -0.88 -10.99
N ASN A 77 -9.01 -1.32 -10.59
CA ASN A 77 -7.81 -1.18 -11.41
C ASN A 77 -6.98 -2.46 -11.41
N GLU A 78 -7.42 -3.45 -12.19
CA GLU A 78 -6.74 -4.75 -12.31
C GLU A 78 -5.33 -4.67 -12.91
N THR A 79 -4.93 -3.50 -13.43
CA THR A 79 -3.62 -3.29 -14.05
C THR A 79 -2.57 -2.76 -13.08
N VAL A 80 -2.96 -2.33 -11.88
CA VAL A 80 -2.06 -1.76 -10.89
C VAL A 80 -1.85 -2.75 -9.74
N GLU A 81 -0.60 -3.02 -9.43
CA GLU A 81 -0.17 -3.80 -8.29
C GLU A 81 0.92 -3.03 -7.54
N ILE A 82 0.72 -2.80 -6.25
CA ILE A 82 1.66 -2.10 -5.40
C ILE A 82 2.40 -3.14 -4.57
N ILE A 83 3.74 -3.09 -4.59
CA ILE A 83 4.57 -4.06 -3.90
C ILE A 83 5.37 -3.38 -2.80
N TYR A 84 5.30 -3.95 -1.60
CA TYR A 84 6.12 -3.58 -0.46
C TYR A 84 7.13 -4.69 -0.16
N ARG A 85 8.30 -4.32 0.38
CA ARG A 85 9.34 -5.25 0.82
C ARG A 85 9.83 -4.87 2.21
N GLY A 86 10.44 -5.84 2.90
CA GLY A 86 11.08 -5.62 4.19
C GLY A 86 10.08 -5.48 5.34
N GLU A 87 10.41 -4.67 6.32
CA GLU A 87 9.67 -4.52 7.58
C GLU A 87 8.22 -4.08 7.36
N ARG A 88 8.03 -3.12 6.46
CA ARG A 88 6.69 -2.62 6.11
C ARG A 88 5.80 -3.70 5.49
N ALA A 89 6.37 -4.51 4.59
CA ALA A 89 5.64 -5.65 4.03
C ALA A 89 5.26 -6.66 5.11
N MET A 90 6.14 -6.91 6.07
CA MET A 90 5.86 -7.80 7.20
C MET A 90 4.70 -7.28 8.06
N GLU A 91 4.66 -5.98 8.38
CA GLU A 91 3.56 -5.37 9.12
C GLU A 91 2.22 -5.55 8.41
N PHE A 92 2.18 -5.38 7.07
CA PHE A 92 0.97 -5.57 6.29
C PHE A 92 0.53 -7.04 6.26
N VAL A 93 1.46 -7.98 6.04
CA VAL A 93 1.16 -9.42 6.09
C VAL A 93 0.59 -9.81 7.45
N CYS A 94 1.19 -9.33 8.54
CA CYS A 94 0.70 -9.56 9.89
C CYS A 94 -0.67 -8.89 10.11
N GLY A 95 -0.86 -7.66 9.62
CA GLY A 95 -2.12 -6.93 9.69
C GLY A 95 -3.26 -7.67 9.00
N ASP A 96 -3.04 -8.12 7.76
CA ASP A 96 -4.02 -8.90 7.00
C ASP A 96 -4.37 -10.22 7.69
N SER A 97 -3.39 -10.85 8.34
CA SER A 97 -3.61 -12.08 9.10
C SER A 97 -4.61 -11.94 10.26
N LEU A 98 -4.88 -10.72 10.73
CA LEU A 98 -5.84 -10.46 11.81
C LEU A 98 -7.29 -10.35 11.32
N TYR A 99 -7.54 -10.25 10.01
CA TYR A 99 -8.90 -10.25 9.47
C TYR A 99 -9.47 -11.67 9.43
N ALA A 100 -10.70 -11.84 9.91
CA ALA A 100 -11.35 -13.15 9.99
C ALA A 100 -11.59 -13.84 8.63
N ASN A 101 -11.66 -13.06 7.55
CA ASN A 101 -11.83 -13.56 6.19
C ASN A 101 -10.50 -13.66 5.40
N SER A 102 -9.37 -13.39 6.02
CA SER A 102 -8.07 -13.69 5.41
C SER A 102 -7.78 -15.19 5.44
N ILE A 103 -6.88 -15.62 4.59
CA ILE A 103 -6.36 -16.99 4.56
C ILE A 103 -4.91 -16.94 5.00
N ILE A 104 -4.53 -17.78 5.94
CA ILE A 104 -3.15 -17.94 6.40
C ILE A 104 -2.69 -19.35 6.07
N GLU A 105 -1.59 -19.49 5.36
CA GLU A 105 -0.93 -20.76 5.07
C GLU A 105 0.50 -20.73 5.59
N LEU A 106 0.91 -21.75 6.32
CA LEU A 106 2.27 -21.95 6.79
C LEU A 106 2.91 -23.12 6.07
N HIS A 107 4.05 -22.87 5.46
CA HIS A 107 4.76 -23.85 4.65
C HIS A 107 6.18 -24.07 5.19
N LYS A 108 6.62 -25.34 5.21
CA LYS A 108 7.99 -25.73 5.52
C LYS A 108 8.74 -26.05 4.23
N VAL A 109 9.92 -25.48 4.07
CA VAL A 109 10.80 -25.75 2.92
C VAL A 109 11.86 -26.75 3.32
N LYS A 110 12.12 -27.73 2.46
CA LYS A 110 13.09 -28.82 2.71
C LYS A 110 14.53 -28.41 2.46
N ASP A 111 14.74 -27.55 1.48
CA ASP A 111 16.08 -27.08 1.07
C ASP A 111 16.21 -25.56 1.23
N ILE A 112 16.97 -25.15 2.25
CA ILE A 112 17.28 -23.74 2.52
C ILE A 112 17.99 -23.08 1.31
N LYS A 113 18.78 -23.83 0.54
CA LYS A 113 19.49 -23.31 -0.63
C LYS A 113 18.54 -22.87 -1.76
N GLU A 114 17.37 -23.50 -1.86
CA GLU A 114 16.33 -23.04 -2.80
C GLU A 114 15.76 -21.69 -2.35
N LEU A 115 15.55 -21.53 -1.05
CA LEU A 115 15.08 -20.29 -0.46
C LEU A 115 16.12 -19.16 -0.60
N GLU A 116 17.40 -19.47 -0.33
CA GLU A 116 18.52 -18.52 -0.54
C GLU A 116 18.66 -18.11 -2.01
N ARG A 117 18.45 -19.04 -2.95
CA ARG A 117 18.45 -18.73 -4.39
C ARG A 117 17.32 -17.78 -4.78
N ALA A 118 16.13 -17.98 -4.20
CA ALA A 118 14.97 -17.12 -4.42
C ALA A 118 15.21 -15.69 -3.90
N LEU A 119 16.07 -15.53 -2.90
CA LEU A 119 16.40 -14.26 -2.25
C LEU A 119 17.68 -13.59 -2.78
N ARG A 120 18.45 -14.25 -3.68
CA ARG A 120 19.71 -13.72 -4.21
C ARG A 120 19.52 -12.35 -4.85
N GLY A 121 20.38 -11.39 -4.45
CA GLY A 121 20.36 -10.01 -4.94
C GLY A 121 19.32 -9.12 -4.27
N ARG A 122 18.65 -9.60 -3.22
CA ARG A 122 17.68 -8.84 -2.43
C ARG A 122 18.27 -8.55 -1.04
N ASP A 123 17.94 -7.38 -0.51
CA ASP A 123 18.44 -6.97 0.81
C ASP A 123 17.74 -7.77 1.91
N SER A 124 18.31 -8.93 2.25
CA SER A 124 17.85 -9.83 3.31
C SER A 124 18.58 -9.62 4.64
N SER A 125 19.42 -8.57 4.73
CA SER A 125 20.34 -8.37 5.85
C SER A 125 19.70 -7.75 7.09
N ARG A 126 18.44 -7.34 7.05
CA ARG A 126 17.72 -6.77 8.20
C ARG A 126 17.12 -7.86 9.06
N ASP A 127 17.42 -7.82 10.36
CA ASP A 127 16.77 -8.66 11.35
C ASP A 127 15.37 -8.12 11.67
N PHE A 128 14.35 -8.71 11.09
CA PHE A 128 12.93 -8.34 11.31
C PHE A 128 12.34 -8.97 12.59
N ALA A 129 13.12 -9.74 13.35
CA ALA A 129 12.61 -10.44 14.53
C ALA A 129 12.04 -9.48 15.57
N HIS A 130 12.72 -8.36 15.80
CA HIS A 130 12.27 -7.35 16.75
C HIS A 130 10.94 -6.70 16.32
N ALA A 131 10.79 -6.38 15.03
CA ALA A 131 9.57 -5.79 14.50
C ALA A 131 8.39 -6.76 14.58
N LEU A 132 8.60 -8.05 14.24
CA LEU A 132 7.58 -9.08 14.38
C LEU A 132 7.18 -9.30 15.84
N ASP A 133 8.15 -9.35 16.75
CA ASP A 133 7.87 -9.52 18.20
C ASP A 133 7.09 -8.33 18.75
N ASN A 134 7.45 -7.11 18.37
CA ASN A 134 6.74 -5.91 18.75
C ASN A 134 5.29 -5.91 18.21
N PHE A 135 5.08 -6.31 16.96
CA PHE A 135 3.75 -6.42 16.37
C PHE A 135 2.89 -7.44 17.14
N VAL A 136 3.42 -8.64 17.39
CA VAL A 136 2.71 -9.68 18.14
C VAL A 136 2.37 -9.20 19.55
N GLN A 137 3.32 -8.56 20.24
CA GLN A 137 3.09 -8.04 21.60
C GLN A 137 1.99 -6.97 21.62
N THR A 138 2.09 -5.97 20.73
CA THR A 138 1.20 -4.79 20.78
C THR A 138 -0.19 -5.04 20.22
N ARG A 139 -0.32 -5.87 19.19
CA ARG A 139 -1.59 -6.10 18.47
C ARG A 139 -2.29 -7.40 18.89
N VAL A 140 -1.54 -8.43 19.26
CA VAL A 140 -2.10 -9.76 19.58
C VAL A 140 -2.23 -9.98 21.08
N ILE A 141 -1.22 -9.63 21.86
CA ILE A 141 -1.21 -9.87 23.30
C ILE A 141 -1.86 -8.73 24.08
N ASP A 142 -1.47 -7.49 23.83
CA ASP A 142 -1.98 -6.31 24.53
C ASP A 142 -3.37 -5.86 24.06
N GLY A 143 -3.90 -6.46 23.00
CA GLY A 143 -5.29 -6.23 22.53
C GLY A 143 -5.60 -4.80 22.07
N ARG A 144 -4.62 -4.03 21.63
CA ARG A 144 -4.87 -2.74 21.00
C ARG A 144 -5.57 -2.99 19.68
N GLU A 145 -6.84 -2.57 19.62
CA GLU A 145 -7.83 -2.89 18.60
C GLU A 145 -7.29 -2.94 17.17
N ALA A 146 -7.53 -4.09 16.51
CA ALA A 146 -7.58 -4.12 15.05
C ALA A 146 -8.74 -3.21 14.58
N PRO A 147 -8.66 -2.58 13.41
CA PRO A 147 -9.76 -1.75 12.90
C PRO A 147 -11.03 -2.59 12.85
N LYS A 148 -12.06 -2.12 13.55
CA LYS A 148 -13.40 -2.70 13.52
C LYS A 148 -13.96 -2.53 12.11
N GLN A 149 -13.84 -3.57 11.29
CA GLN A 149 -14.63 -3.66 10.07
C GLN A 149 -15.65 -4.78 10.19
N ALA A 150 -16.88 -4.36 9.98
CA ALA A 150 -18.14 -5.07 9.87
C ALA A 150 -18.06 -6.60 9.84
N ALA A 151 -18.28 -7.20 10.99
CA ALA A 151 -18.77 -8.56 11.11
C ALA A 151 -20.21 -8.61 10.59
N SER A 152 -20.40 -8.96 9.33
CA SER A 152 -21.68 -9.42 8.81
C SER A 152 -21.46 -10.49 7.75
N HIS A 153 -20.98 -11.65 8.18
CA HIS A 153 -21.33 -12.91 7.50
C HIS A 153 -21.38 -14.03 8.54
N ARG A 154 -22.53 -14.71 8.55
CA ARG A 154 -22.81 -15.90 9.36
C ARG A 154 -21.76 -16.97 9.10
N SER A 155 -21.24 -17.58 10.16
CA SER A 155 -20.43 -18.80 10.09
C SER A 155 -21.23 -19.89 9.35
N PRO A 156 -20.69 -20.46 8.26
CA PRO A 156 -21.30 -21.64 7.67
C PRO A 156 -20.88 -22.87 8.51
N SER A 157 -21.85 -23.68 8.85
CA SER A 157 -21.62 -25.04 9.32
C SER A 157 -21.00 -25.86 8.17
N GLY A 158 -19.69 -26.01 8.16
CA GLY A 158 -18.93 -26.68 7.11
C GLY A 158 -17.52 -26.09 6.96
N GLU A 159 -16.83 -25.82 8.06
CA GLU A 159 -15.56 -25.05 8.08
C GLU A 159 -14.46 -25.63 7.19
N ALA A 160 -14.31 -26.96 7.12
CA ALA A 160 -13.24 -27.56 6.33
C ALA A 160 -13.46 -27.45 4.81
N ASP A 161 -14.69 -27.66 4.34
CA ASP A 161 -15.03 -27.52 2.92
C ASP A 161 -15.01 -26.06 2.46
N SER A 162 -15.44 -25.15 3.35
CA SER A 162 -15.42 -23.71 3.10
C SER A 162 -14.00 -23.15 3.02
N LEU A 163 -13.10 -23.58 3.90
CA LEU A 163 -11.69 -23.18 3.88
C LEU A 163 -10.99 -23.70 2.63
N SER A 164 -11.20 -24.97 2.27
CA SER A 164 -10.63 -25.54 1.04
C SER A 164 -11.11 -24.83 -0.21
N ALA A 165 -12.40 -24.45 -0.27
CA ALA A 165 -12.96 -23.67 -1.36
C ALA A 165 -12.38 -22.24 -1.41
N ALA A 166 -12.20 -21.60 -0.26
CA ALA A 166 -11.60 -20.26 -0.17
C ALA A 166 -10.13 -20.25 -0.58
N ILE A 167 -9.36 -21.29 -0.17
CA ILE A 167 -7.97 -21.47 -0.58
C ILE A 167 -7.89 -21.72 -2.09
N LEU A 168 -8.77 -22.56 -2.64
CA LEU A 168 -8.84 -22.80 -4.07
C LEU A 168 -9.20 -21.53 -4.85
N ASP A 169 -10.18 -20.75 -4.40
CA ASP A 169 -10.55 -19.46 -5.00
C ASP A 169 -9.40 -18.47 -4.95
N PHE A 170 -8.70 -18.36 -3.83
CA PHE A 170 -7.49 -17.56 -3.67
C PHE A 170 -6.41 -17.96 -4.68
N HIS A 171 -6.11 -19.25 -4.80
CA HIS A 171 -5.14 -19.74 -5.77
C HIS A 171 -5.59 -19.57 -7.22
N LEU A 172 -6.90 -19.73 -7.52
CA LEU A 172 -7.46 -19.51 -8.84
C LEU A 172 -7.45 -18.03 -9.26
N ARG A 173 -7.76 -17.11 -8.34
CA ARG A 173 -7.62 -15.66 -8.58
C ARG A 173 -6.19 -15.31 -8.90
N ASN A 174 -5.25 -15.77 -8.09
CA ASN A 174 -3.82 -15.60 -8.32
C ASN A 174 -3.32 -16.28 -9.62
N ALA A 175 -4.00 -17.30 -10.15
CA ALA A 175 -3.65 -17.97 -11.41
C ALA A 175 -4.27 -17.30 -12.65
N LYS A 176 -5.49 -16.78 -12.57
CA LYS A 176 -6.15 -16.04 -13.68
C LYS A 176 -5.37 -14.78 -14.04
N ASP A 177 -4.67 -14.21 -13.08
CA ASP A 177 -3.89 -13.01 -13.22
C ASP A 177 -2.64 -13.13 -14.11
N LYS A 178 -2.32 -14.33 -14.62
CA LYS A 178 -1.19 -14.56 -15.54
C LYS A 178 -1.41 -14.07 -16.97
N ALA A 179 -2.64 -13.74 -17.36
CA ALA A 179 -3.00 -13.55 -18.76
C ALA A 179 -2.93 -12.10 -19.27
N SER A 180 -2.77 -11.11 -18.40
CA SER A 180 -2.67 -9.70 -18.79
C SER A 180 -1.33 -9.10 -18.38
N PRO A 181 -0.68 -8.28 -19.23
CA PRO A 181 0.53 -7.57 -18.83
C PRO A 181 0.16 -6.54 -17.76
N ARG A 182 0.40 -6.88 -16.48
CA ARG A 182 0.16 -5.99 -15.36
C ARG A 182 1.31 -5.02 -15.20
N ARG A 183 0.98 -3.79 -14.95
CA ARG A 183 1.96 -2.77 -14.58
C ARG A 183 2.23 -2.92 -13.09
N THR A 184 3.34 -3.59 -12.76
CA THR A 184 3.77 -3.74 -11.37
C THR A 184 4.37 -2.44 -10.88
N MET A 185 3.86 -1.91 -9.77
CA MET A 185 4.42 -0.75 -9.10
C MET A 185 5.11 -1.18 -7.81
N GLU A 186 6.41 -0.90 -7.72
CA GLU A 186 7.16 -1.11 -6.49
C GLU A 186 7.18 0.18 -5.68
N ILE A 187 6.67 0.14 -4.44
CA ILE A 187 6.85 1.22 -3.48
C ILE A 187 8.00 0.82 -2.55
N ASN A 188 9.19 1.35 -2.82
CA ASN A 188 10.38 1.13 -1.99
C ASN A 188 10.57 2.22 -0.93
N VAL A 189 9.53 2.96 -0.58
CA VAL A 189 9.61 4.11 0.33
C VAL A 189 8.67 3.86 1.50
N GLU A 190 9.21 4.00 2.72
CA GLU A 190 8.38 4.15 3.91
C GLU A 190 7.67 5.51 3.83
N LEU A 191 6.34 5.46 3.77
CA LEU A 191 5.52 6.67 3.83
C LEU A 191 5.25 6.99 5.30
N THR A 192 5.83 8.07 5.76
CA THR A 192 5.75 8.54 7.15
C THR A 192 4.73 9.66 7.27
N GLU A 193 3.90 9.63 8.30
CA GLU A 193 3.01 10.75 8.63
C GLU A 193 3.85 11.99 8.97
N GLY A 194 3.46 13.15 8.44
CA GLY A 194 4.20 14.40 8.53
C GLY A 194 5.15 14.64 7.35
N ASP A 195 5.33 13.66 6.47
CA ASP A 195 6.24 13.76 5.34
C ASP A 195 5.53 14.15 4.03
N SER A 196 6.34 14.69 3.12
CA SER A 196 5.93 15.09 1.78
C SER A 196 6.76 14.35 0.73
N TYR A 197 6.08 13.84 -0.30
CA TYR A 197 6.68 12.97 -1.32
C TYR A 197 6.48 13.52 -2.73
N LEU A 198 7.59 13.67 -3.45
CA LEU A 198 7.61 13.95 -4.88
C LEU A 198 7.55 12.62 -5.63
N VAL A 199 6.44 12.35 -6.27
CA VAL A 199 6.22 11.12 -7.05
C VAL A 199 6.59 11.38 -8.50
N GLU A 200 7.73 10.84 -8.93
CA GLU A 200 8.21 10.94 -10.30
C GLU A 200 7.63 9.82 -11.15
N GLU A 201 6.76 10.21 -12.08
CA GLU A 201 6.04 9.29 -12.96
C GLU A 201 5.66 9.94 -14.28
N THR A 202 5.56 9.16 -15.36
CA THR A 202 5.12 9.64 -16.68
C THR A 202 3.60 9.56 -16.87
N ASN A 203 2.95 8.77 -16.04
CA ASN A 203 1.49 8.66 -15.96
C ASN A 203 1.09 8.73 -14.49
N ARG A 204 -0.12 9.14 -14.17
CA ARG A 204 -0.60 9.38 -12.80
C ARG A 204 -1.02 8.11 -12.05
N ASP A 205 -0.66 6.92 -12.55
CA ASP A 205 -1.12 5.66 -11.99
C ASP A 205 -0.49 5.38 -10.63
N TYR A 206 0.78 5.73 -10.46
CA TYR A 206 1.54 5.45 -9.26
C TYR A 206 1.10 6.32 -8.08
N SER A 207 1.05 7.65 -8.27
CA SER A 207 0.56 8.58 -7.24
C SER A 207 -0.91 8.32 -6.88
N HIS A 208 -1.74 8.02 -7.87
CA HIS A 208 -3.14 7.63 -7.65
C HIS A 208 -3.26 6.32 -6.88
N GLY A 209 -2.39 5.33 -7.15
CA GLY A 209 -2.32 4.06 -6.43
C GLY A 209 -1.93 4.25 -4.98
N ILE A 210 -0.87 5.05 -4.71
CA ILE A 210 -0.45 5.40 -3.34
C ILE A 210 -1.58 6.11 -2.59
N PHE A 211 -2.21 7.10 -3.22
CA PHE A 211 -3.31 7.84 -2.62
C PHE A 211 -4.49 6.92 -2.26
N ALA A 212 -4.94 6.08 -3.20
CA ALA A 212 -6.02 5.14 -2.96
C ALA A 212 -5.69 4.18 -1.81
N TYR A 213 -4.47 3.66 -1.79
CA TYR A 213 -4.01 2.79 -0.71
C TYR A 213 -4.08 3.48 0.67
N LEU A 214 -3.55 4.70 0.80
CA LEU A 214 -3.55 5.43 2.08
C LEU A 214 -4.98 5.73 2.56
N VAL A 215 -5.87 6.05 1.62
CA VAL A 215 -7.30 6.29 1.92
C VAL A 215 -7.98 5.00 2.39
N ASP A 216 -7.70 3.87 1.75
CA ASP A 216 -8.23 2.56 2.15
C ASP A 216 -7.66 2.08 3.50
N GLN A 217 -6.47 2.57 3.90
CA GLN A 217 -5.90 2.38 5.23
C GLN A 217 -6.52 3.32 6.30
N GLY A 218 -7.57 4.06 5.94
CA GLY A 218 -8.33 4.90 6.86
C GLY A 218 -7.81 6.32 7.02
N MET A 219 -6.91 6.78 6.14
CA MET A 219 -6.60 8.21 6.06
C MET A 219 -7.73 8.95 5.32
N ASN A 220 -8.04 10.15 5.77
CA ASN A 220 -8.93 11.03 5.01
C ASN A 220 -8.21 11.49 3.74
N GLY A 221 -8.88 11.48 2.58
CA GLY A 221 -8.28 11.81 1.30
C GLY A 221 -8.74 13.17 0.74
N LEU A 222 -7.79 14.02 0.31
CA LEU A 222 -8.03 15.16 -0.58
C LEU A 222 -7.21 14.96 -1.87
N GLY A 223 -7.88 14.70 -2.99
CA GLY A 223 -7.26 14.62 -4.30
C GLY A 223 -7.54 15.89 -5.11
N ILE A 224 -6.49 16.59 -5.54
CA ILE A 224 -6.57 17.71 -6.50
C ILE A 224 -6.01 17.21 -7.81
N THR A 225 -6.89 16.89 -8.75
CA THR A 225 -6.53 16.15 -9.97
C THR A 225 -6.84 16.92 -11.23
N ARG A 226 -5.93 16.86 -12.19
CA ARG A 226 -6.13 17.34 -13.57
C ARG A 226 -6.95 16.35 -14.39
N SER A 227 -6.94 15.09 -14.01
CA SER A 227 -7.76 14.04 -14.61
C SER A 227 -9.24 14.21 -14.25
N ASN A 228 -10.12 13.53 -14.97
CA ASN A 228 -11.54 13.52 -14.58
C ASN A 228 -11.69 12.92 -13.16
N PRO A 229 -12.29 13.63 -12.19
CA PRO A 229 -12.45 13.16 -10.82
C PRO A 229 -13.08 11.77 -10.68
N LYS A 230 -13.94 11.39 -11.64
CA LYS A 230 -14.55 10.06 -11.68
C LYS A 230 -13.51 8.94 -11.85
N VAL A 231 -12.40 9.21 -12.56
CA VAL A 231 -11.32 8.23 -12.78
C VAL A 231 -10.58 7.96 -11.48
N LEU A 232 -10.23 9.01 -10.72
CA LEU A 232 -9.59 8.83 -9.43
C LEU A 232 -10.56 8.19 -8.41
N ARG A 233 -11.83 8.62 -8.42
CA ARG A 233 -12.86 8.09 -7.53
C ARG A 233 -13.18 6.61 -7.79
N SER A 234 -13.11 6.15 -9.04
CA SER A 234 -13.35 4.73 -9.37
C SER A 234 -12.26 3.78 -8.90
N ARG A 235 -11.14 4.31 -8.41
CA ARG A 235 -10.05 3.51 -7.81
C ARG A 235 -10.27 3.21 -6.32
N MET A 236 -11.31 3.79 -5.73
CA MET A 236 -11.64 3.66 -4.30
C MET A 236 -13.12 3.25 -4.17
N GLU A 237 -13.37 2.13 -3.53
CA GLU A 237 -14.73 1.59 -3.42
C GLU A 237 -15.40 1.92 -2.08
N LYS A 238 -14.64 2.02 -1.01
CA LYS A 238 -15.18 2.17 0.36
C LYS A 238 -15.09 3.56 0.91
N ALA A 239 -14.06 4.29 0.55
CA ALA A 239 -13.82 5.62 1.06
C ALA A 239 -14.39 6.66 0.10
N THR A 240 -14.95 7.72 0.64
CA THR A 240 -15.41 8.88 -0.12
C THR A 240 -14.46 10.06 0.09
N PRO A 241 -13.25 10.04 -0.51
CA PRO A 241 -12.35 11.16 -0.40
C PRO A 241 -12.92 12.39 -1.09
N THR A 242 -12.54 13.55 -0.64
CA THR A 242 -12.81 14.80 -1.35
C THR A 242 -11.92 14.86 -2.60
N ILE A 243 -12.50 14.92 -3.79
CA ILE A 243 -11.75 15.02 -5.04
C ILE A 243 -12.16 16.29 -5.76
N MET A 244 -11.20 17.18 -5.96
CA MET A 244 -11.35 18.46 -6.64
C MET A 244 -10.77 18.38 -8.05
N TRP A 245 -11.54 18.81 -9.03
CA TRP A 245 -11.02 18.92 -10.40
C TRP A 245 -10.23 20.20 -10.58
N LEU A 246 -8.95 20.06 -10.88
CA LEU A 246 -8.04 21.18 -11.16
C LEU A 246 -8.26 21.64 -12.61
N THR A 247 -9.01 22.75 -12.82
CA THR A 247 -9.38 23.21 -14.14
C THR A 247 -9.75 24.70 -14.17
N ASP A 248 -9.40 25.36 -15.26
CA ASP A 248 -9.83 26.75 -15.55
C ASP A 248 -11.24 26.81 -16.15
N HIS A 249 -11.73 25.70 -16.68
CA HIS A 249 -13.04 25.69 -17.33
C HIS A 249 -14.17 25.90 -16.32
N GLU A 250 -15.12 26.77 -16.66
CA GLU A 250 -16.35 26.89 -15.92
C GLU A 250 -17.18 25.61 -16.06
N THR A 251 -17.30 24.89 -14.96
CA THR A 251 -18.15 23.70 -14.87
C THR A 251 -19.24 23.94 -13.83
N LYS A 252 -20.38 23.26 -14.00
CA LYS A 252 -21.46 23.28 -13.01
C LYS A 252 -21.12 22.49 -11.73
N SER A 253 -19.97 21.86 -11.67
CA SER A 253 -19.53 21.06 -10.52
C SER A 253 -19.00 21.96 -9.43
N SER A 254 -19.49 21.76 -8.21
CA SER A 254 -18.96 22.40 -6.99
C SER A 254 -17.58 21.84 -6.60
N GLU A 255 -17.19 20.69 -7.15
CA GLU A 255 -15.92 20.00 -6.86
C GLU A 255 -14.83 20.43 -7.86
N ARG A 256 -14.59 21.73 -7.97
CA ARG A 256 -13.51 22.24 -8.82
C ARG A 256 -12.63 23.23 -8.08
N VAL A 257 -11.38 23.30 -8.46
CA VAL A 257 -10.44 24.34 -8.05
C VAL A 257 -9.69 24.87 -9.29
N THR A 258 -9.53 26.18 -9.37
CA THR A 258 -8.72 26.81 -10.42
C THR A 258 -7.24 26.64 -10.07
N PRO A 259 -6.29 26.73 -11.03
CA PRO A 259 -4.85 26.58 -10.78
C PRO A 259 -4.22 27.77 -10.00
N SER A 260 -5.02 28.67 -9.40
CA SER A 260 -4.51 29.69 -8.48
C SER A 260 -3.95 29.01 -7.22
N LEU A 261 -2.66 29.20 -6.96
CA LEU A 261 -1.95 28.62 -5.82
C LEU A 261 -2.56 29.05 -4.48
N GLU A 262 -3.04 30.29 -4.38
CA GLU A 262 -3.70 30.80 -3.18
C GLU A 262 -5.02 30.06 -2.92
N LYS A 263 -5.84 29.83 -3.97
CA LYS A 263 -7.11 29.12 -3.82
C LYS A 263 -6.88 27.66 -3.46
N ILE A 264 -5.89 27.02 -4.06
CA ILE A 264 -5.51 25.64 -3.74
C ILE A 264 -5.05 25.56 -2.28
N MET A 265 -4.23 26.51 -1.83
CA MET A 265 -3.77 26.56 -0.43
C MET A 265 -4.93 26.68 0.54
N VAL A 266 -5.91 27.56 0.27
CA VAL A 266 -7.11 27.72 1.13
C VAL A 266 -7.89 26.40 1.23
N VAL A 267 -8.10 25.71 0.11
CA VAL A 267 -8.79 24.41 0.10
C VAL A 267 -8.04 23.37 0.94
N ILE A 268 -6.70 23.32 0.82
CA ILE A 268 -5.88 22.37 1.57
C ILE A 268 -5.87 22.72 3.06
N GLU A 269 -5.74 24.01 3.42
CA GLU A 269 -5.76 24.46 4.81
C GLU A 269 -7.09 24.15 5.50
N GLU A 270 -8.20 24.42 4.83
CA GLU A 270 -9.54 24.10 5.34
C GLU A 270 -9.70 22.57 5.52
N TYR A 271 -9.23 21.80 4.55
CA TYR A 271 -9.25 20.35 4.65
C TYR A 271 -8.39 19.84 5.81
N LEU A 272 -7.15 20.29 5.95
CA LEU A 272 -6.25 19.90 7.03
C LEU A 272 -6.73 20.36 8.42
N ALA A 273 -7.45 21.46 8.51
CA ALA A 273 -8.04 21.93 9.78
C ALA A 273 -9.14 20.99 10.31
N ASN A 274 -9.83 20.30 9.40
CA ASN A 274 -10.93 19.40 9.72
C ASN A 274 -10.52 17.91 9.76
N ASN A 275 -9.27 17.58 9.42
CA ASN A 275 -8.78 16.21 9.32
C ASN A 275 -7.39 16.08 9.95
N GLU A 276 -7.32 15.50 11.15
CA GLU A 276 -6.04 15.32 11.87
C GLU A 276 -5.08 14.38 11.14
N ARG A 277 -5.62 13.42 10.37
CA ARG A 277 -4.87 12.38 9.67
C ARG A 277 -5.33 12.32 8.22
N GLY A 278 -4.71 13.16 7.40
CA GLY A 278 -5.08 13.34 6.01
C GLY A 278 -3.99 12.92 5.03
N VAL A 279 -4.40 12.55 3.81
CA VAL A 279 -3.52 12.48 2.65
C VAL A 279 -3.97 13.48 1.61
N VAL A 280 -3.06 14.34 1.18
CA VAL A 280 -3.28 15.32 0.11
C VAL A 280 -2.52 14.88 -1.12
N LEU A 281 -3.20 14.76 -2.26
CA LEU A 281 -2.61 14.48 -3.57
C LEU A 281 -2.80 15.69 -4.49
N ILE A 282 -1.71 16.13 -5.13
CA ILE A 282 -1.75 17.00 -6.31
C ILE A 282 -1.07 16.25 -7.45
N ASP A 283 -1.81 15.97 -8.54
CA ASP A 283 -1.35 15.03 -9.58
C ASP A 283 -0.78 15.68 -10.84
N ASP A 284 -0.59 17.00 -10.85
CA ASP A 284 -0.01 17.70 -12.01
C ASP A 284 0.69 18.99 -11.62
N LEU A 285 1.93 18.87 -11.15
CA LEU A 285 2.77 20.03 -10.85
C LEU A 285 3.04 20.88 -12.08
N GLN A 286 3.22 20.26 -13.26
CA GLN A 286 3.52 20.95 -14.49
C GLN A 286 2.40 21.93 -14.88
N TYR A 287 1.14 21.54 -14.69
CA TYR A 287 0.01 22.42 -14.93
C TYR A 287 0.01 23.62 -13.98
N LEU A 288 0.39 23.43 -12.72
CA LEU A 288 0.52 24.54 -11.77
C LEU A 288 1.66 25.49 -12.15
N ILE A 289 2.81 24.95 -12.58
CA ILE A 289 3.94 25.77 -13.05
C ILE A 289 3.55 26.58 -14.27
N SER A 290 2.91 25.96 -15.26
CA SER A 290 2.49 26.63 -16.50
C SER A 290 1.46 27.73 -16.27
N SER A 291 0.64 27.62 -15.22
CA SER A 291 -0.40 28.58 -14.87
C SER A 291 0.09 29.72 -13.96
N ASN A 292 1.23 29.55 -13.23
CA ASN A 292 1.67 30.50 -12.22
C ASN A 292 3.12 30.96 -12.33
N ASN A 293 4.01 30.24 -12.87
CA ASN A 293 5.47 30.25 -12.92
C ASN A 293 6.14 29.34 -11.88
N PHE A 294 7.39 28.98 -12.16
CA PHE A 294 8.15 28.03 -11.35
C PHE A 294 8.40 28.54 -9.91
N ASP A 295 8.84 29.79 -9.75
CA ASP A 295 9.15 30.35 -8.42
C ASP A 295 7.91 30.41 -7.52
N GLY A 296 6.75 30.70 -8.09
CA GLY A 296 5.47 30.66 -7.38
C GLY A 296 5.14 29.24 -6.90
N ALA A 297 5.29 28.26 -7.79
CA ALA A 297 5.06 26.85 -7.45
C ALA A 297 6.02 26.35 -6.37
N VAL A 298 7.31 26.71 -6.42
CA VAL A 298 8.28 26.35 -5.37
C VAL A 298 7.91 26.93 -4.01
N ARG A 299 7.52 28.23 -3.95
CA ARG A 299 7.06 28.84 -2.70
C ARG A 299 5.81 28.16 -2.15
N PHE A 300 4.87 27.80 -3.01
CA PHE A 300 3.68 27.06 -2.64
C PHE A 300 4.04 25.68 -2.06
N ILE A 301 4.92 24.92 -2.73
CA ILE A 301 5.38 23.60 -2.26
C ILE A 301 6.01 23.74 -0.86
N ARG A 302 6.95 24.68 -0.64
CA ARG A 302 7.59 24.90 0.65
C ARG A 302 6.58 25.17 1.75
N SER A 303 5.65 26.11 1.50
CA SER A 303 4.60 26.42 2.46
C SER A 303 3.71 25.23 2.79
N LEU A 304 3.45 24.35 1.81
CA LEU A 304 2.65 23.16 2.03
C LEU A 304 3.43 22.08 2.79
N VAL A 305 4.71 21.87 2.47
CA VAL A 305 5.61 20.96 3.19
C VAL A 305 5.69 21.36 4.68
N ASP A 306 5.89 22.64 4.97
CA ASP A 306 5.91 23.15 6.36
C ASP A 306 4.61 22.83 7.10
N LYS A 307 3.44 23.07 6.46
CA LYS A 307 2.13 22.79 7.06
C LYS A 307 1.86 21.30 7.29
N ILE A 308 2.35 20.44 6.40
CA ILE A 308 2.21 18.99 6.53
C ILE A 308 3.11 18.47 7.66
N SER A 309 4.34 18.98 7.79
CA SER A 309 5.29 18.55 8.83
C SER A 309 4.80 18.78 10.26
N GLU A 310 3.93 19.77 10.45
CA GLU A 310 3.30 20.06 11.75
C GLU A 310 2.09 19.14 12.07
N ARG A 311 1.73 18.22 11.17
CA ARG A 311 0.51 17.41 11.24
C ARG A 311 0.79 15.93 10.99
N LYS A 312 -0.17 15.07 11.36
CA LYS A 312 -0.14 13.64 11.03
C LYS A 312 -0.72 13.39 9.63
N SER A 313 -0.30 14.18 8.65
CA SER A 313 -0.81 14.11 7.29
C SER A 313 0.32 13.78 6.31
N ILE A 314 -0.01 13.29 5.12
CA ILE A 314 0.94 12.99 4.05
C ILE A 314 0.61 13.85 2.84
N PHE A 315 1.63 14.41 2.20
CA PHE A 315 1.49 15.11 0.93
C PHE A 315 2.15 14.33 -0.20
N LEU A 316 1.41 14.11 -1.27
CA LEU A 316 1.86 13.48 -2.51
C LEU A 316 1.77 14.50 -3.65
N LEU A 317 2.89 14.77 -4.31
CA LEU A 317 2.98 15.65 -5.46
C LEU A 317 3.48 14.84 -6.66
N SER A 318 2.65 14.68 -7.70
CA SER A 318 3.04 13.97 -8.92
C SER A 318 3.65 14.93 -9.94
N VAL A 319 4.72 14.46 -10.59
CA VAL A 319 5.41 15.18 -11.66
C VAL A 319 5.97 14.21 -12.70
N ASP A 320 5.87 14.57 -13.98
CA ASP A 320 6.69 13.95 -15.02
C ASP A 320 8.11 14.57 -14.97
N PRO A 321 9.14 13.79 -14.62
CA PRO A 321 10.50 14.32 -14.50
C PRO A 321 11.05 14.91 -15.80
N ASN A 322 10.50 14.48 -16.95
CA ASN A 322 10.90 15.03 -18.27
C ASN A 322 10.29 16.40 -18.55
N SER A 323 9.33 16.85 -17.75
CA SER A 323 8.67 18.16 -17.90
C SER A 323 9.42 19.31 -17.24
N LEU A 324 10.45 19.01 -16.47
CA LEU A 324 11.27 19.95 -15.73
C LEU A 324 12.70 20.02 -16.30
N THR A 325 13.32 21.17 -16.23
CA THR A 325 14.78 21.26 -16.42
C THR A 325 15.51 20.58 -15.26
N ALA A 326 16.75 20.15 -15.47
CA ALA A 326 17.57 19.53 -14.43
C ALA A 326 17.71 20.45 -13.19
N GLN A 327 17.77 21.76 -13.38
CA GLN A 327 17.86 22.73 -12.29
C GLN A 327 16.54 22.81 -11.51
N GLU A 328 15.42 22.92 -12.17
CA GLU A 328 14.10 22.98 -11.56
C GLU A 328 13.80 21.70 -10.76
N ARG A 329 14.08 20.55 -11.36
CA ARG A 329 13.96 19.26 -10.73
C ARG A 329 14.78 19.19 -9.43
N SER A 330 16.07 19.54 -9.49
CA SER A 330 16.96 19.53 -8.32
C SER A 330 16.49 20.48 -7.21
N ILE A 331 15.81 21.58 -7.52
CA ILE A 331 15.23 22.48 -6.52
C ILE A 331 14.07 21.80 -5.78
N ILE A 332 13.16 21.15 -6.51
CA ILE A 332 11.99 20.51 -5.90
C ILE A 332 12.38 19.25 -5.14
N GLU A 333 13.30 18.44 -5.65
CA GLU A 333 13.82 17.24 -4.99
C GLU A 333 14.44 17.52 -3.61
N ARG A 334 14.90 18.74 -3.35
CA ARG A 334 15.42 19.15 -2.04
C ARG A 334 14.36 19.45 -1.00
N GLU A 335 13.14 19.72 -1.45
CA GLU A 335 12.03 20.09 -0.57
C GLU A 335 11.20 18.84 -0.14
N MET A 336 11.32 17.72 -0.85
CA MET A 336 10.44 16.57 -0.67
C MET A 336 11.22 15.25 -0.78
N ASN A 337 10.70 14.19 -0.19
CA ASN A 337 11.23 12.83 -0.36
C ASN A 337 10.88 12.31 -1.76
N VAL A 338 11.88 11.92 -2.55
CA VAL A 338 11.65 11.48 -3.94
C VAL A 338 11.22 10.02 -3.99
N VAL A 339 10.14 9.74 -4.68
CA VAL A 339 9.62 8.41 -4.98
C VAL A 339 9.53 8.23 -6.48
N GLN A 340 10.20 7.21 -7.02
CA GLN A 340 10.21 6.94 -8.45
C GLN A 340 9.36 5.72 -8.78
N SER A 341 8.49 5.84 -9.78
CA SER A 341 7.85 4.69 -10.40
C SER A 341 8.90 3.98 -11.28
N ARG A 342 9.36 2.82 -10.88
CA ARG A 342 10.24 1.96 -11.69
C ARG A 342 9.44 1.07 -12.61
#